data_bc8efd34843b2e252d0c4a436ef33055
#
_entry.id   bc8efd34843b2e252d0c4a436ef33055
#
_cell.length_a   1.000
_cell.length_b   1.000
_cell.length_c   1.000
_cell.angle_alpha   90.00
_cell.angle_beta   90.00
_cell.angle_gamma   90.00
#
_symmetry.space_group_name_H-M   'P 1'
#
loop_
_entity.id
_entity.type
_entity.pdbx_description
1 polymer ?
#
loop_
_entity_poly.entity_id
_entity_poly.type
_entity_poly.pdbx_seq_one_letter_code
_entity_poly.pdbx_strand_id
1 'polypeptide(L)'
;MSTDHQHSSNHAVVIGGSIAGLCAARVLADHYDHVTVYERDELPDQPVNRSAIPQGQHVHLLMARGAQELEGLFPGLLDDMAASGVPVIRNRHELIHFDAAGHILETGLDDKYTAYVPTRGHLEWQIRKRVSALPGIEIVRRVVTHPQYDPAAERVTGVVLDDGEVTPAHLVVDASGRGSRLPAWLQQWGFERPQEDSVQVGVTYASHRVKVPDGMMPQKMVIVGATRHRPLGMGMLFHEDGIWMVTAFGVAKADPPRDFAGICALADELLPPEISAALRAGTPVGDMNSHRYPTSKWRRYERIRRFPKGILPFGDAVASLNPTFGQGVTMSALQADNLRRVLAGGTDNVMWRLAFQNAKTIWPVWLMNAAADYTEHGAQGDRPWWYQPAYELFNQFVGAAETDPVIAEWFLSRTSLLDSLYLVPPPRLIGRAVRNNIRQWIAERRNRDDEVDVLDAAV
;
A
#
# COMPACT_ATOMS: atom_id res chain seq x y z
N MET A 1 18.85 -21.81 51.30
CA MET A 1 19.42 -21.17 50.09
C MET A 1 18.30 -21.06 49.08
N SER A 2 17.68 -19.91 49.06
CA SER A 2 16.58 -19.57 48.11
C SER A 2 17.24 -19.20 46.80
N THR A 3 17.08 -20.00 45.78
CA THR A 3 17.48 -19.66 44.41
C THR A 3 16.41 -18.69 43.85
N ASP A 4 16.67 -17.41 43.97
CA ASP A 4 16.01 -16.37 43.17
C ASP A 4 16.24 -16.68 41.70
N HIS A 5 15.34 -17.39 41.08
CA HIS A 5 15.16 -17.36 39.65
C HIS A 5 14.54 -15.96 39.34
N GLN A 6 15.42 -14.97 39.17
CA GLN A 6 15.05 -13.78 38.42
C GLN A 6 14.51 -14.27 37.06
N HIS A 7 13.19 -14.28 36.91
CA HIS A 7 12.55 -14.37 35.61
C HIS A 7 13.05 -13.15 34.82
N SER A 8 14.04 -13.36 33.96
CA SER A 8 14.46 -12.32 33.04
C SER A 8 13.25 -12.03 32.18
N SER A 9 12.66 -10.86 32.38
CA SER A 9 11.48 -10.43 31.66
C SER A 9 11.80 -10.43 30.14
N ASN A 10 10.94 -11.04 29.39
CA ASN A 10 11.16 -11.26 27.96
C ASN A 10 10.87 -9.95 27.21
N HIS A 11 11.91 -9.30 26.65
CA HIS A 11 11.84 -7.98 26.05
C HIS A 11 12.04 -8.02 24.54
N ALA A 12 11.16 -7.37 23.79
CA ALA A 12 11.31 -7.12 22.36
C ALA A 12 11.44 -5.62 22.05
N VAL A 13 12.27 -5.30 21.06
CA VAL A 13 12.45 -3.93 20.57
C VAL A 13 12.00 -3.84 19.12
N VAL A 14 11.26 -2.78 18.79
CA VAL A 14 10.86 -2.43 17.43
C VAL A 14 11.53 -1.13 17.01
N ILE A 15 12.25 -1.13 15.89
CA ILE A 15 12.88 0.05 15.32
C ILE A 15 11.93 0.66 14.28
N GLY A 16 11.31 1.81 14.60
CA GLY A 16 10.36 2.53 13.76
C GLY A 16 8.92 2.44 14.25
N GLY A 17 8.30 3.57 14.52
CA GLY A 17 6.94 3.74 15.06
C GLY A 17 5.87 4.11 14.02
N SER A 18 6.06 3.75 12.74
CA SER A 18 5.03 3.86 11.71
C SER A 18 4.12 2.63 11.70
N ILE A 19 3.10 2.57 10.83
CA ILE A 19 2.08 1.50 10.83
C ILE A 19 2.72 0.10 10.88
N ALA A 20 3.77 -0.16 10.12
CA ALA A 20 4.43 -1.47 10.12
C ALA A 20 4.97 -1.84 11.51
N GLY A 21 5.72 -0.92 12.14
CA GLY A 21 6.26 -1.15 13.48
C GLY A 21 5.18 -1.25 14.56
N LEU A 22 4.13 -0.44 14.46
CA LEU A 22 2.97 -0.51 15.38
C LEU A 22 2.22 -1.86 15.26
N CYS A 23 2.03 -2.37 14.03
CA CYS A 23 1.44 -3.69 13.81
C CYS A 23 2.35 -4.81 14.36
N ALA A 24 3.68 -4.70 14.17
CA ALA A 24 4.63 -5.65 14.77
C ALA A 24 4.57 -5.60 16.29
N ALA A 25 4.58 -4.41 16.90
CA ALA A 25 4.50 -4.22 18.35
C ALA A 25 3.22 -4.83 18.94
N ARG A 26 2.06 -4.64 18.25
CA ARG A 26 0.80 -5.27 18.66
C ARG A 26 0.92 -6.79 18.74
N VAL A 27 1.53 -7.41 17.74
CA VAL A 27 1.71 -8.88 17.73
C VAL A 27 2.70 -9.32 18.81
N LEU A 28 3.80 -8.58 19.00
CA LEU A 28 4.81 -8.91 20.00
C LEU A 28 4.28 -8.83 21.42
N ALA A 29 3.32 -7.93 21.70
CA ALA A 29 2.69 -7.80 23.02
C ALA A 29 1.99 -9.09 23.51
N ASP A 30 1.62 -9.98 22.61
CA ASP A 30 1.02 -11.27 22.97
C ASP A 30 2.07 -12.34 23.35
N HIS A 31 3.39 -12.04 23.15
CA HIS A 31 4.48 -13.01 23.28
C HIS A 31 5.65 -12.52 24.15
N TYR A 32 5.72 -11.23 24.47
CA TYR A 32 6.80 -10.61 25.24
C TYR A 32 6.21 -9.79 26.38
N ASP A 33 6.86 -9.83 27.54
CA ASP A 33 6.43 -9.09 28.74
C ASP A 33 6.55 -7.57 28.54
N HIS A 34 7.58 -7.15 27.79
CA HIS A 34 7.84 -5.76 27.42
C HIS A 34 8.14 -5.62 25.92
N VAL A 35 7.58 -4.59 25.33
CA VAL A 35 7.86 -4.18 23.93
C VAL A 35 8.16 -2.70 23.90
N THR A 36 9.38 -2.33 23.50
CA THR A 36 9.75 -0.93 23.30
C THR A 36 9.79 -0.60 21.81
N VAL A 37 9.02 0.38 21.39
CA VAL A 37 9.04 0.92 20.03
C VAL A 37 9.87 2.20 20.04
N TYR A 38 11.00 2.20 19.37
CA TYR A 38 11.82 3.40 19.19
C TYR A 38 11.45 4.11 17.89
N GLU A 39 11.06 5.38 18.01
CA GLU A 39 10.78 6.25 16.88
C GLU A 39 11.64 7.50 16.97
N ARG A 40 12.32 7.85 15.88
CA ARG A 40 13.19 9.02 15.84
C ARG A 40 12.44 10.35 15.75
N ASP A 41 11.23 10.31 15.15
CA ASP A 41 10.43 11.51 14.93
C ASP A 41 9.53 11.79 16.13
N GLU A 42 9.11 13.04 16.26
CA GLU A 42 8.04 13.40 17.17
C GLU A 42 6.72 12.82 16.69
N LEU A 43 6.00 12.16 17.60
CA LEU A 43 4.71 11.57 17.34
C LEU A 43 3.62 12.53 17.85
N PRO A 44 2.81 13.14 16.94
CA PRO A 44 1.80 14.10 17.34
C PRO A 44 0.63 13.40 18.07
N ASP A 45 0.08 14.07 19.08
CA ASP A 45 -1.12 13.60 19.82
C ASP A 45 -2.43 13.78 19.02
N GLN A 46 -2.33 14.36 17.83
CA GLN A 46 -3.45 14.66 16.94
C GLN A 46 -3.34 13.81 15.63
N PRO A 47 -4.46 13.61 14.92
CA PRO A 47 -4.48 12.85 13.67
C PRO A 47 -3.91 13.66 12.49
N VAL A 48 -2.66 14.10 12.60
CA VAL A 48 -1.97 14.90 11.58
C VAL A 48 -0.83 14.11 10.93
N ASN A 49 -0.51 14.47 9.69
CA ASN A 49 0.61 13.87 8.99
C ASN A 49 1.95 14.30 9.59
N ARG A 50 2.89 13.37 9.71
CA ARG A 50 4.27 13.63 10.14
C ARG A 50 5.12 14.05 8.94
N SER A 51 6.02 15.00 9.13
CA SER A 51 6.93 15.49 8.08
C SER A 51 7.86 14.39 7.53
N ALA A 52 8.25 13.45 8.36
CA ALA A 52 9.11 12.32 7.97
C ALA A 52 8.38 11.19 7.23
N ILE A 53 7.04 11.27 7.09
CA ILE A 53 6.26 10.33 6.29
C ILE A 53 5.70 11.06 5.06
N PRO A 54 6.47 11.19 3.97
CA PRO A 54 6.03 11.92 2.78
C PRO A 54 4.76 11.32 2.15
N GLN A 55 4.51 10.02 2.33
CA GLN A 55 3.28 9.36 1.83
C GLN A 55 2.00 9.95 2.43
N GLY A 56 2.05 10.59 3.61
CA GLY A 56 0.91 11.27 4.21
C GLY A 56 0.47 12.53 3.49
N GLN A 57 1.31 13.07 2.59
CA GLN A 57 1.02 14.27 1.81
C GLN A 57 0.44 13.94 0.41
N HIS A 58 0.17 12.67 0.12
CA HIS A 58 -0.35 12.20 -1.16
C HIS A 58 -1.58 11.33 -0.95
N VAL A 59 -2.32 11.08 -2.03
CA VAL A 59 -3.42 10.12 -2.01
C VAL A 59 -2.94 8.80 -1.42
N HIS A 60 -3.64 8.34 -0.40
CA HIS A 60 -3.32 7.13 0.34
C HIS A 60 -4.58 6.29 0.52
N LEU A 61 -4.65 5.15 -0.15
CA LEU A 61 -5.79 4.26 -0.10
C LEU A 61 -5.60 3.18 0.97
N LEU A 62 -6.59 3.01 1.85
CA LEU A 62 -6.71 1.83 2.70
C LEU A 62 -7.51 0.76 1.95
N MET A 63 -6.82 -0.24 1.41
CA MET A 63 -7.48 -1.33 0.70
C MET A 63 -8.33 -2.19 1.64
N ALA A 64 -9.37 -2.80 1.08
CA ALA A 64 -10.33 -3.58 1.86
C ALA A 64 -9.67 -4.72 2.66
N ARG A 65 -8.71 -5.45 2.09
CA ARG A 65 -7.94 -6.45 2.85
C ARG A 65 -7.14 -5.82 3.99
N GLY A 66 -6.52 -4.67 3.73
CA GLY A 66 -5.79 -3.94 4.79
C GLY A 66 -6.70 -3.54 5.94
N ALA A 67 -7.91 -3.07 5.65
CA ALA A 67 -8.92 -2.75 6.65
C ALA A 67 -9.30 -3.98 7.49
N GLN A 68 -9.57 -5.13 6.84
CA GLN A 68 -9.90 -6.39 7.53
C GLN A 68 -8.76 -6.89 8.43
N GLU A 69 -7.52 -6.86 7.95
CA GLU A 69 -6.36 -7.30 8.74
C GLU A 69 -6.09 -6.35 9.92
N LEU A 70 -6.22 -5.05 9.71
CA LEU A 70 -6.08 -4.06 10.79
C LEU A 70 -7.19 -4.19 11.83
N GLU A 71 -8.44 -4.43 11.43
CA GLU A 71 -9.53 -4.72 12.36
C GLU A 71 -9.26 -5.99 13.17
N GLY A 72 -8.70 -7.03 12.54
CA GLY A 72 -8.28 -8.26 13.22
C GLY A 72 -7.15 -8.06 14.23
N LEU A 73 -6.25 -7.09 14.00
CA LEU A 73 -5.18 -6.71 14.93
C LEU A 73 -5.64 -5.75 16.01
N PHE A 74 -6.59 -4.87 15.68
CA PHE A 74 -7.08 -3.78 16.49
C PHE A 74 -8.61 -3.74 16.47
N PRO A 75 -9.30 -4.63 17.19
CA PRO A 75 -10.77 -4.70 17.20
C PRO A 75 -11.42 -3.36 17.52
N GLY A 76 -12.44 -2.96 16.73
CA GLY A 76 -13.15 -1.69 16.85
C GLY A 76 -12.43 -0.52 16.14
N LEU A 77 -11.33 -0.75 15.45
CA LEU A 77 -10.60 0.30 14.71
C LEU A 77 -11.48 0.95 13.63
N LEU A 78 -12.19 0.12 12.86
CA LEU A 78 -13.01 0.60 11.74
C LEU A 78 -14.22 1.37 12.23
N ASP A 79 -14.84 0.94 13.33
CA ASP A 79 -15.97 1.64 13.95
C ASP A 79 -15.54 3.00 14.50
N ASP A 80 -14.40 3.08 15.19
CA ASP A 80 -13.89 4.35 15.72
C ASP A 80 -13.47 5.31 14.59
N MET A 81 -12.91 4.80 13.48
CA MET A 81 -12.64 5.62 12.30
C MET A 81 -13.93 6.19 11.71
N ALA A 82 -14.96 5.36 11.55
CA ALA A 82 -16.26 5.81 11.05
C ALA A 82 -16.89 6.86 11.99
N ALA A 83 -16.85 6.63 13.31
CA ALA A 83 -17.37 7.55 14.33
C ALA A 83 -16.59 8.88 14.36
N SER A 84 -15.31 8.89 13.96
CA SER A 84 -14.50 10.12 13.87
C SER A 84 -14.61 10.84 12.51
N GLY A 85 -15.56 10.45 11.65
CA GLY A 85 -15.88 11.15 10.40
C GLY A 85 -15.14 10.61 9.17
N VAL A 86 -14.37 9.53 9.29
CA VAL A 86 -13.74 8.89 8.13
C VAL A 86 -14.82 8.43 7.15
N PRO A 87 -14.75 8.83 5.87
CA PRO A 87 -15.73 8.41 4.88
C PRO A 87 -15.75 6.90 4.72
N VAL A 88 -16.96 6.34 4.74
CA VAL A 88 -17.22 4.91 4.59
C VAL A 88 -18.03 4.69 3.32
N ILE A 89 -17.43 4.01 2.35
CA ILE A 89 -18.03 3.78 1.05
C ILE A 89 -18.63 2.37 1.04
N ARG A 90 -19.98 2.32 1.02
CA ARG A 90 -20.77 1.09 0.88
C ARG A 90 -21.40 0.97 -0.50
N ASN A 91 -21.91 2.07 -1.05
CA ASN A 91 -22.42 2.15 -2.41
C ASN A 91 -21.28 2.59 -3.36
N ARG A 92 -20.60 1.62 -3.96
CA ARG A 92 -19.44 1.87 -4.82
C ARG A 92 -19.84 2.49 -6.15
N HIS A 93 -20.99 2.12 -6.69
CA HIS A 93 -21.46 2.60 -7.99
C HIS A 93 -21.58 4.14 -8.04
N GLU A 94 -22.13 4.75 -7.02
CA GLU A 94 -22.31 6.20 -6.97
C GLU A 94 -21.07 6.94 -6.44
N LEU A 95 -20.29 6.30 -5.57
CA LEU A 95 -19.25 6.97 -4.77
C LEU A 95 -17.82 6.76 -5.29
N ILE A 96 -17.61 5.85 -6.25
CA ILE A 96 -16.30 5.55 -6.82
C ILE A 96 -16.31 5.76 -8.33
N HIS A 97 -15.32 6.52 -8.83
CA HIS A 97 -14.92 6.53 -10.24
C HIS A 97 -13.53 5.87 -10.34
N PHE A 98 -13.41 4.79 -11.10
CA PHE A 98 -12.18 4.01 -11.18
C PHE A 98 -11.83 3.65 -12.63
N ASP A 99 -10.76 4.25 -13.14
CA ASP A 99 -10.13 3.89 -14.43
C ASP A 99 -8.86 3.05 -14.14
N ALA A 100 -8.86 1.81 -14.58
CA ALA A 100 -7.73 0.91 -14.52
C ALA A 100 -7.19 0.63 -15.92
N ALA A 101 -5.96 1.00 -16.20
CA ALA A 101 -5.29 0.77 -17.50
C ALA A 101 -6.08 1.32 -18.71
N GLY A 102 -6.80 2.44 -18.54
CA GLY A 102 -7.63 3.07 -19.55
C GLY A 102 -9.05 2.51 -19.65
N HIS A 103 -9.46 1.63 -18.74
CA HIS A 103 -10.80 1.07 -18.67
C HIS A 103 -11.56 1.63 -17.47
N ILE A 104 -12.66 2.33 -17.69
CA ILE A 104 -13.55 2.79 -16.62
C ILE A 104 -14.40 1.60 -16.18
N LEU A 105 -14.15 1.12 -14.96
CA LEU A 105 -14.75 -0.09 -14.48
C LEU A 105 -16.18 0.13 -13.98
N GLU A 106 -17.06 -0.81 -14.31
CA GLU A 106 -18.34 -0.95 -13.60
C GLU A 106 -18.07 -1.34 -12.14
N THR A 107 -18.56 -0.55 -11.18
CA THR A 107 -18.30 -0.74 -9.75
C THR A 107 -19.56 -1.11 -8.95
N GLY A 108 -20.68 -1.36 -9.63
CA GLY A 108 -22.05 -1.47 -9.07
C GLY A 108 -22.43 -2.81 -8.46
N LEU A 109 -21.51 -3.77 -8.32
CA LEU A 109 -21.82 -5.04 -7.67
C LEU A 109 -21.46 -5.04 -6.20
N ASP A 110 -22.36 -5.59 -5.44
CA ASP A 110 -22.28 -6.13 -4.08
C ASP A 110 -21.43 -5.39 -3.04
N ASP A 111 -22.03 -5.20 -1.87
CA ASP A 111 -21.38 -4.83 -0.60
C ASP A 111 -20.45 -5.92 -0.05
N LYS A 112 -19.66 -6.60 -0.90
CA LYS A 112 -18.72 -7.61 -0.42
C LYS A 112 -17.67 -7.05 0.52
N TYR A 113 -17.37 -5.76 0.38
CA TYR A 113 -16.48 -5.05 1.26
C TYR A 113 -16.82 -3.57 1.33
N THR A 114 -16.56 -3.00 2.48
CA THR A 114 -16.66 -1.57 2.73
C THR A 114 -15.29 -0.93 2.55
N ALA A 115 -15.19 0.18 1.82
CA ALA A 115 -13.99 0.97 1.73
C ALA A 115 -14.00 2.10 2.77
N TYR A 116 -12.87 2.31 3.43
CA TYR A 116 -12.62 3.38 4.38
C TYR A 116 -11.59 4.34 3.79
N VAL A 117 -11.81 5.64 3.92
CA VAL A 117 -10.95 6.66 3.29
C VAL A 117 -10.36 7.60 4.35
N PRO A 118 -9.58 7.08 5.30
CA PRO A 118 -8.89 7.91 6.28
C PRO A 118 -7.73 8.67 5.65
N THR A 119 -7.37 9.85 6.20
CA THR A 119 -6.03 10.37 5.96
C THR A 119 -4.98 9.40 6.54
N ARG A 120 -3.77 9.43 5.99
CA ARG A 120 -2.68 8.60 6.49
C ARG A 120 -2.33 8.92 7.95
N GLY A 121 -2.42 10.21 8.32
CA GLY A 121 -2.18 10.67 9.69
C GLY A 121 -3.24 10.15 10.66
N HIS A 122 -4.50 10.19 10.27
CA HIS A 122 -5.62 9.68 11.09
C HIS A 122 -5.50 8.18 11.34
N LEU A 123 -5.25 7.39 10.28
CA LEU A 123 -5.06 5.95 10.40
C LEU A 123 -3.91 5.59 11.34
N GLU A 124 -2.73 6.23 11.18
CA GLU A 124 -1.58 5.98 12.03
C GLU A 124 -1.84 6.39 13.48
N TRP A 125 -2.49 7.53 13.70
CA TRP A 125 -2.83 8.00 15.04
C TRP A 125 -3.79 7.04 15.75
N GLN A 126 -4.83 6.55 15.08
CA GLN A 126 -5.77 5.57 15.62
C GLN A 126 -5.09 4.25 16.00
N ILE A 127 -4.18 3.77 15.17
CA ILE A 127 -3.40 2.55 15.46
C ILE A 127 -2.46 2.81 16.65
N ARG A 128 -1.73 3.92 16.65
CA ARG A 128 -0.79 4.28 17.73
C ARG A 128 -1.49 4.40 19.07
N LYS A 129 -2.66 5.07 19.13
CA LYS A 129 -3.46 5.19 20.34
C LYS A 129 -3.80 3.81 20.93
N ARG A 130 -4.14 2.83 20.10
CA ARG A 130 -4.44 1.47 20.55
C ARG A 130 -3.20 0.73 21.02
N VAL A 131 -2.09 0.86 20.30
CA VAL A 131 -0.81 0.25 20.70
C VAL A 131 -0.32 0.81 22.02
N SER A 132 -0.36 2.13 22.21
CA SER A 132 0.07 2.77 23.46
C SER A 132 -0.83 2.43 24.67
N ALA A 133 -2.05 1.97 24.45
CA ALA A 133 -2.96 1.52 25.51
C ALA A 133 -2.73 0.07 25.94
N LEU A 134 -1.90 -0.69 25.22
CA LEU A 134 -1.61 -2.09 25.58
C LEU A 134 -0.63 -2.16 26.76
N PRO A 135 -0.88 -3.03 27.74
CA PRO A 135 0.08 -3.25 28.85
C PRO A 135 1.41 -3.78 28.30
N GLY A 136 2.51 -3.33 28.90
CA GLY A 136 3.86 -3.77 28.53
C GLY A 136 4.42 -3.15 27.25
N ILE A 137 3.69 -2.24 26.57
CA ILE A 137 4.21 -1.51 25.42
C ILE A 137 4.59 -0.09 25.82
N GLU A 138 5.77 0.32 25.38
CA GLU A 138 6.25 1.70 25.46
C GLU A 138 6.68 2.19 24.09
N ILE A 139 6.26 3.41 23.71
CA ILE A 139 6.71 4.09 22.49
C ILE A 139 7.59 5.25 22.92
N VAL A 140 8.88 5.18 22.55
CA VAL A 140 9.91 6.11 23.02
C VAL A 140 10.50 6.86 21.84
N ARG A 141 10.55 8.20 21.95
CA ARG A 141 11.23 9.05 20.97
C ARG A 141 12.74 8.99 21.18
N ARG A 142 13.41 8.11 20.48
CA ARG A 142 14.87 7.94 20.47
C ARG A 142 15.34 7.42 19.12
N VAL A 143 16.57 7.71 18.79
CA VAL A 143 17.20 7.22 17.57
C VAL A 143 17.98 5.95 17.89
N VAL A 144 17.63 4.85 17.22
CA VAL A 144 18.45 3.64 17.21
C VAL A 144 19.54 3.82 16.16
N THR A 145 20.80 3.78 16.57
CA THR A 145 21.96 3.93 15.68
C THR A 145 22.30 2.61 14.97
N HIS A 146 22.27 1.51 15.72
CA HIS A 146 22.52 0.17 15.20
C HIS A 146 22.06 -0.91 16.19
N PRO A 147 21.76 -2.14 15.71
CA PRO A 147 21.57 -3.29 16.60
C PRO A 147 22.88 -3.71 17.24
N GLN A 148 22.83 -4.12 18.52
CA GLN A 148 23.96 -4.69 19.23
C GLN A 148 24.11 -6.17 18.83
N TYR A 149 25.24 -6.51 18.22
CA TYR A 149 25.55 -7.84 17.74
C TYR A 149 26.62 -8.52 18.59
N ASP A 150 26.35 -9.75 19.06
CA ASP A 150 27.31 -10.62 19.69
C ASP A 150 27.84 -11.64 18.67
N PRO A 151 29.12 -11.53 18.26
CA PRO A 151 29.71 -12.45 17.28
C PRO A 151 29.91 -13.88 17.80
N ALA A 152 30.08 -14.06 19.12
CA ALA A 152 30.26 -15.39 19.71
C ALA A 152 28.96 -16.21 19.70
N ALA A 153 27.83 -15.53 19.91
CA ALA A 153 26.49 -16.14 19.89
C ALA A 153 25.82 -16.08 18.50
N GLU A 154 26.42 -15.41 17.51
CA GLU A 154 25.82 -15.03 16.22
C GLU A 154 24.41 -14.44 16.40
N ARG A 155 24.29 -13.49 17.34
CA ARG A 155 22.99 -13.00 17.80
C ARG A 155 22.98 -11.48 17.98
N VAL A 156 21.88 -10.86 17.62
CA VAL A 156 21.52 -9.51 18.07
C VAL A 156 20.94 -9.62 19.47
N THR A 157 21.51 -8.85 20.42
CA THR A 157 21.21 -8.89 21.85
C THR A 157 20.52 -7.63 22.34
N GLY A 158 20.29 -6.65 21.46
CA GLY A 158 19.65 -5.38 21.77
C GLY A 158 19.89 -4.33 20.70
N VAL A 159 19.72 -3.08 21.08
CA VAL A 159 19.95 -1.91 20.23
C VAL A 159 20.82 -0.88 20.95
N VAL A 160 21.57 -0.10 20.19
CA VAL A 160 22.37 1.05 20.67
C VAL A 160 21.67 2.33 20.24
N LEU A 161 21.44 3.23 21.20
CA LEU A 161 20.78 4.50 21.00
C LEU A 161 21.79 5.60 20.63
N ASP A 162 21.30 6.79 20.33
CA ASP A 162 22.09 7.93 19.87
C ASP A 162 23.03 8.54 20.94
N ASP A 163 22.75 8.33 22.22
CA ASP A 163 23.62 8.71 23.34
C ASP A 163 24.60 7.60 23.77
N GLY A 164 24.57 6.45 23.09
CA GLY A 164 25.40 5.28 23.39
C GLY A 164 24.77 4.33 24.41
N GLU A 165 23.59 4.63 24.95
CA GLU A 165 22.85 3.71 25.81
C GLU A 165 22.51 2.43 25.04
N VAL A 166 22.62 1.29 25.74
CA VAL A 166 22.27 -0.03 25.19
C VAL A 166 20.97 -0.52 25.82
N THR A 167 19.98 -0.78 24.98
CA THR A 167 18.74 -1.46 25.41
C THR A 167 18.83 -2.94 25.07
N PRO A 168 18.97 -3.82 26.06
CA PRO A 168 18.97 -5.28 25.83
C PRO A 168 17.62 -5.77 25.32
N ALA A 169 17.62 -6.73 24.39
CA ALA A 169 16.40 -7.33 23.85
C ALA A 169 16.61 -8.79 23.43
N HIS A 170 15.59 -9.62 23.61
CA HIS A 170 15.56 -11.00 23.13
C HIS A 170 15.26 -11.06 21.63
N LEU A 171 14.51 -10.07 21.13
CA LEU A 171 14.18 -9.90 19.73
C LEU A 171 14.18 -8.42 19.34
N VAL A 172 14.80 -8.10 18.22
CA VAL A 172 14.75 -6.78 17.57
C VAL A 172 13.98 -6.92 16.25
N VAL A 173 13.00 -6.07 16.02
CA VAL A 173 12.28 -5.98 14.74
C VAL A 173 12.70 -4.71 14.02
N ASP A 174 13.35 -4.84 12.88
CA ASP A 174 13.71 -3.73 12.01
C ASP A 174 12.53 -3.35 11.12
N ALA A 175 11.72 -2.42 11.59
CA ALA A 175 10.62 -1.77 10.86
C ALA A 175 10.99 -0.34 10.41
N SER A 176 12.27 -0.05 10.21
CA SER A 176 12.79 1.26 9.81
C SER A 176 12.47 1.64 8.35
N GLY A 177 11.72 0.80 7.66
CA GLY A 177 11.17 1.05 6.34
C GLY A 177 12.17 0.86 5.20
N ARG A 178 11.89 1.52 4.07
CA ARG A 178 12.67 1.40 2.83
C ARG A 178 14.17 1.69 3.03
N GLY A 179 14.50 2.61 3.95
CA GLY A 179 15.87 3.01 4.29
C GLY A 179 16.59 2.07 5.25
N SER A 180 16.05 0.90 5.56
CA SER A 180 16.66 -0.07 6.47
C SER A 180 18.14 -0.31 6.16
N ARG A 181 18.96 -0.24 7.19
CA ARG A 181 20.40 -0.50 7.14
C ARG A 181 20.76 -1.95 7.45
N LEU A 182 19.78 -2.79 7.73
CA LEU A 182 20.01 -4.21 8.06
C LEU A 182 20.88 -4.95 7.04
N PRO A 183 20.71 -4.75 5.70
CA PRO A 183 21.61 -5.37 4.71
C PRO A 183 23.08 -4.99 4.89
N ALA A 184 23.37 -3.75 5.32
CA ALA A 184 24.73 -3.30 5.57
C ALA A 184 25.27 -3.87 6.87
N TRP A 185 24.46 -3.93 7.92
CA TRP A 185 24.85 -4.54 9.20
C TRP A 185 25.13 -6.04 9.04
N LEU A 186 24.30 -6.77 8.30
CA LEU A 186 24.55 -8.18 7.98
C LEU A 186 25.94 -8.39 7.35
N GLN A 187 26.31 -7.57 6.37
CA GLN A 187 27.61 -7.61 5.72
C GLN A 187 28.75 -7.31 6.70
N GLN A 188 28.59 -6.31 7.57
CA GLN A 188 29.57 -5.98 8.61
C GLN A 188 29.79 -7.13 9.62
N TRP A 189 28.73 -7.90 9.90
CA TRP A 189 28.80 -9.06 10.81
C TRP A 189 29.25 -10.36 10.11
N GLY A 190 29.60 -10.31 8.82
CA GLY A 190 30.08 -11.47 8.06
C GLY A 190 28.97 -12.39 7.52
N PHE A 191 27.73 -11.87 7.45
CA PHE A 191 26.62 -12.56 6.80
C PHE A 191 26.43 -12.11 5.34
N GLU A 192 25.69 -12.90 4.58
CA GLU A 192 25.30 -12.55 3.21
C GLU A 192 24.35 -11.32 3.22
N ARG A 193 24.57 -10.41 2.29
CA ARG A 193 23.59 -9.38 1.98
C ARG A 193 22.42 -10.00 1.23
N PRO A 194 21.14 -9.67 1.55
CA PRO A 194 20.01 -10.16 0.77
C PRO A 194 20.11 -9.68 -0.69
N GLN A 195 19.83 -10.59 -1.62
CA GLN A 195 19.61 -10.23 -3.00
C GLN A 195 18.42 -9.26 -3.07
N GLU A 196 18.51 -8.22 -3.89
CA GLU A 196 17.42 -7.27 -4.13
C GLU A 196 16.84 -7.49 -5.53
N ASP A 197 15.56 -7.87 -5.62
CA ASP A 197 14.78 -7.72 -6.84
C ASP A 197 14.32 -6.26 -6.91
N SER A 198 14.46 -5.60 -8.06
CA SER A 198 14.11 -4.19 -8.20
C SER A 198 13.46 -3.88 -9.54
N VAL A 199 12.52 -2.92 -9.53
CA VAL A 199 11.88 -2.37 -10.72
C VAL A 199 12.03 -0.85 -10.68
N GLN A 200 12.66 -0.27 -11.70
CA GLN A 200 12.82 1.18 -11.80
C GLN A 200 11.54 1.81 -12.35
N VAL A 201 10.69 2.28 -11.46
CA VAL A 201 9.36 2.80 -11.81
C VAL A 201 9.35 4.30 -12.13
N GLY A 202 10.23 5.08 -11.51
CA GLY A 202 10.40 6.51 -11.79
C GLY A 202 9.12 7.34 -11.62
N VAL A 203 8.33 7.04 -10.58
CA VAL A 203 7.07 7.76 -10.33
C VAL A 203 7.33 9.10 -9.66
N THR A 204 6.67 10.14 -10.14
CA THR A 204 6.64 11.48 -9.56
C THR A 204 5.22 11.85 -9.18
N TYR A 205 5.04 12.43 -7.99
CA TYR A 205 3.76 12.90 -7.46
C TYR A 205 3.76 14.40 -7.30
N ALA A 206 2.59 15.03 -7.57
CA ALA A 206 2.26 16.38 -7.16
C ALA A 206 0.87 16.36 -6.53
N SER A 207 0.77 16.78 -5.27
CA SER A 207 -0.47 16.67 -4.51
C SER A 207 -0.86 18.00 -3.89
N HIS A 208 -2.15 18.25 -3.90
CA HIS A 208 -2.75 19.40 -3.25
C HIS A 208 -3.97 18.99 -2.45
N ARG A 209 -4.16 19.61 -1.30
CA ARG A 209 -5.42 19.54 -0.55
C ARG A 209 -6.39 20.57 -1.16
N VAL A 210 -7.61 20.16 -1.42
CA VAL A 210 -8.60 21.01 -2.09
C VAL A 210 -9.93 20.92 -1.37
N LYS A 211 -10.50 22.06 -1.03
CA LYS A 211 -11.87 22.14 -0.52
C LYS A 211 -12.81 22.36 -1.68
N VAL A 212 -13.49 21.30 -2.11
CA VAL A 212 -14.55 21.35 -3.12
C VAL A 212 -15.86 21.77 -2.46
N PRO A 213 -16.66 22.66 -3.07
CA PRO A 213 -17.98 23.03 -2.53
C PRO A 213 -18.90 21.82 -2.36
N ASP A 214 -19.68 21.81 -1.29
CA ASP A 214 -20.56 20.71 -0.94
C ASP A 214 -21.60 20.44 -2.04
N GLY A 215 -21.88 19.16 -2.29
CA GLY A 215 -22.91 18.72 -3.24
C GLY A 215 -22.52 18.81 -4.73
N MET A 216 -21.32 19.28 -5.07
CA MET A 216 -20.90 19.36 -6.48
C MET A 216 -20.64 18.00 -7.14
N MET A 217 -20.28 16.99 -6.35
CA MET A 217 -20.14 15.62 -6.86
C MET A 217 -20.46 14.60 -5.76
N PRO A 218 -21.09 13.45 -6.09
CA PRO A 218 -21.40 12.41 -5.12
C PRO A 218 -20.16 11.57 -4.77
N GLN A 219 -19.21 11.43 -5.68
CA GLN A 219 -18.05 10.59 -5.51
C GLN A 219 -17.29 10.93 -4.23
N LYS A 220 -16.62 9.92 -3.64
CA LYS A 220 -15.70 10.04 -2.51
C LYS A 220 -14.32 9.52 -2.86
N MET A 221 -14.22 8.80 -3.97
CA MET A 221 -12.97 8.24 -4.51
C MET A 221 -12.99 8.36 -6.04
N VAL A 222 -11.94 8.96 -6.59
CA VAL A 222 -11.70 9.07 -8.02
C VAL A 222 -10.28 8.62 -8.29
N ILE A 223 -10.10 7.58 -9.09
CA ILE A 223 -8.79 7.04 -9.46
C ILE A 223 -8.74 6.89 -10.97
N VAL A 224 -7.71 7.46 -11.58
CA VAL A 224 -7.41 7.32 -13.00
C VAL A 224 -5.96 6.87 -13.14
N GLY A 225 -5.77 5.63 -13.56
CA GLY A 225 -4.47 5.02 -13.75
C GLY A 225 -3.70 5.64 -14.91
N ALA A 226 -2.37 5.70 -14.79
CA ALA A 226 -1.52 6.00 -15.93
C ALA A 226 -1.45 4.78 -16.87
N THR A 227 -1.32 5.04 -18.17
CA THR A 227 -1.14 4.01 -19.19
C THR A 227 0.11 4.30 -20.02
N ARG A 228 0.53 3.34 -20.83
CA ARG A 228 1.67 3.51 -21.74
C ARG A 228 1.53 4.71 -22.69
N HIS A 229 0.30 5.01 -23.10
CA HIS A 229 -0.01 6.11 -24.04
C HIS A 229 -0.40 7.40 -23.32
N ARG A 230 -0.74 7.30 -22.04
CA ARG A 230 -1.11 8.40 -21.16
C ARG A 230 -0.32 8.24 -19.86
N PRO A 231 0.95 8.71 -19.80
CA PRO A 231 1.84 8.46 -18.66
C PRO A 231 1.52 9.30 -17.42
N LEU A 232 0.44 10.09 -17.46
CA LEU A 232 -0.11 10.83 -16.33
C LEU A 232 -1.38 10.16 -15.83
N GLY A 233 -1.53 10.12 -14.52
CA GLY A 233 -2.72 9.65 -13.83
C GLY A 233 -3.10 10.58 -12.70
N MET A 234 -4.26 10.35 -12.11
CA MET A 234 -4.80 11.16 -11.03
C MET A 234 -5.52 10.30 -9.99
N GLY A 235 -5.37 10.70 -8.72
CA GLY A 235 -6.19 10.20 -7.62
C GLY A 235 -6.79 11.35 -6.83
N MET A 236 -8.05 11.22 -6.44
CA MET A 236 -8.73 12.14 -5.54
C MET A 236 -9.46 11.34 -4.46
N LEU A 237 -9.19 11.63 -3.19
CA LEU A 237 -9.83 11.00 -2.05
C LEU A 237 -10.42 12.06 -1.13
N PHE A 238 -11.69 11.89 -0.76
CA PHE A 238 -12.36 12.72 0.22
C PHE A 238 -12.12 12.16 1.63
N HIS A 239 -11.73 13.00 2.56
CA HIS A 239 -11.29 12.61 3.89
C HIS A 239 -12.20 13.17 5.00
N GLU A 240 -11.92 12.73 6.24
CA GLU A 240 -12.67 13.06 7.46
C GLU A 240 -12.71 14.56 7.80
N ASP A 241 -11.77 15.35 7.30
CA ASP A 241 -11.72 16.80 7.49
C ASP A 241 -12.53 17.60 6.46
N GLY A 242 -13.28 16.91 5.59
CA GLY A 242 -14.08 17.55 4.53
C GLY A 242 -13.24 18.06 3.36
N ILE A 243 -12.00 17.62 3.26
CA ILE A 243 -11.04 18.07 2.24
C ILE A 243 -10.68 16.90 1.31
N TRP A 244 -10.55 17.22 0.04
CA TRP A 244 -10.03 16.30 -0.96
C TRP A 244 -8.50 16.33 -0.98
N MET A 245 -7.87 15.17 -0.90
CA MET A 245 -6.49 14.99 -1.32
C MET A 245 -6.50 14.69 -2.81
N VAL A 246 -5.93 15.59 -3.60
CA VAL A 246 -5.80 15.47 -5.06
C VAL A 246 -4.33 15.24 -5.39
N THR A 247 -4.03 14.13 -6.04
CA THR A 247 -2.68 13.76 -6.46
C THR A 247 -2.65 13.54 -7.96
N ALA A 248 -1.94 14.36 -8.72
CA ALA A 248 -1.49 14.02 -10.06
C ALA A 248 -0.18 13.24 -9.96
N PHE A 249 -0.01 12.22 -10.78
CA PHE A 249 1.24 11.45 -10.80
C PHE A 249 1.67 11.15 -12.24
N GLY A 250 2.98 11.07 -12.42
CA GLY A 250 3.60 10.69 -13.67
C GLY A 250 4.44 9.44 -13.52
N VAL A 251 4.37 8.56 -14.52
CA VAL A 251 5.20 7.37 -14.68
C VAL A 251 6.16 7.54 -15.87
N ALA A 252 7.13 6.64 -16.03
CA ALA A 252 8.08 6.71 -17.15
C ALA A 252 8.80 8.07 -17.27
N LYS A 253 9.07 8.73 -16.15
CA LYS A 253 9.68 10.07 -16.05
C LYS A 253 8.78 11.22 -16.53
N ALA A 254 7.49 11.00 -16.78
CA ALA A 254 6.57 12.10 -16.98
C ALA A 254 6.45 12.93 -15.70
N ASP A 255 6.52 14.24 -15.83
CA ASP A 255 6.34 15.15 -14.71
C ASP A 255 4.86 15.57 -14.62
N PRO A 256 4.20 15.38 -13.46
CA PRO A 256 2.86 15.89 -13.23
C PRO A 256 2.87 17.43 -13.13
N PRO A 257 1.71 18.11 -13.31
CA PRO A 257 1.58 19.53 -13.10
C PRO A 257 2.08 19.97 -11.71
N ARG A 258 2.67 21.16 -11.63
CA ARG A 258 3.28 21.69 -10.39
C ARG A 258 2.48 22.84 -9.77
N ASP A 259 1.27 23.10 -10.26
CA ASP A 259 0.33 24.07 -9.71
C ASP A 259 -1.11 23.58 -9.84
N PHE A 260 -2.02 24.23 -9.13
CA PHE A 260 -3.42 23.83 -9.13
C PHE A 260 -4.12 24.03 -10.48
N ALA A 261 -3.74 25.05 -11.25
CA ALA A 261 -4.29 25.29 -12.57
C ALA A 261 -3.94 24.15 -13.53
N GLY A 262 -2.70 23.69 -13.51
CA GLY A 262 -2.24 22.53 -14.26
C GLY A 262 -2.91 21.22 -13.80
N ILE A 263 -3.16 21.04 -12.51
CA ILE A 263 -3.95 19.89 -12.01
C ILE A 263 -5.37 19.93 -12.56
N CYS A 264 -6.03 21.11 -12.60
CA CYS A 264 -7.34 21.26 -13.19
C CYS A 264 -7.35 21.00 -14.71
N ALA A 265 -6.31 21.46 -15.43
CA ALA A 265 -6.19 21.17 -16.85
C ALA A 265 -6.03 19.67 -17.12
N LEU A 266 -5.22 18.98 -16.31
CA LEU A 266 -5.08 17.52 -16.39
C LEU A 266 -6.41 16.81 -16.05
N ALA A 267 -7.16 17.32 -15.08
CA ALA A 267 -8.48 16.78 -14.74
C ALA A 267 -9.48 16.90 -15.91
N ASP A 268 -9.45 17.99 -16.67
CA ASP A 268 -10.29 18.17 -17.87
C ASP A 268 -9.99 17.12 -18.95
N GLU A 269 -8.74 16.62 -19.01
CA GLU A 269 -8.33 15.58 -19.95
C GLU A 269 -8.69 14.17 -19.49
N LEU A 270 -8.69 13.93 -18.16
CA LEU A 270 -8.76 12.60 -17.59
C LEU A 270 -10.14 12.23 -17.04
N LEU A 271 -10.93 13.22 -16.60
CA LEU A 271 -12.12 12.98 -15.78
C LEU A 271 -13.40 13.39 -16.53
N PRO A 272 -14.55 12.81 -16.16
CA PRO A 272 -15.84 13.31 -16.57
C PRO A 272 -16.00 14.81 -16.29
N PRO A 273 -16.70 15.56 -17.17
CA PRO A 273 -16.82 17.02 -17.06
C PRO A 273 -17.37 17.51 -15.70
N GLU A 274 -18.29 16.75 -15.09
CA GLU A 274 -18.87 17.09 -13.79
C GLU A 274 -17.83 17.00 -12.66
N ILE A 275 -16.92 16.01 -12.69
CA ILE A 275 -15.87 15.86 -11.68
C ILE A 275 -14.79 16.94 -11.88
N SER A 276 -14.37 17.19 -13.13
CA SER A 276 -13.37 18.22 -13.40
C SER A 276 -13.90 19.62 -13.08
N ALA A 277 -15.17 19.90 -13.36
CA ALA A 277 -15.82 21.17 -13.00
C ALA A 277 -15.89 21.35 -11.47
N ALA A 278 -16.21 20.30 -10.72
CA ALA A 278 -16.22 20.33 -9.26
C ALA A 278 -14.83 20.62 -8.69
N LEU A 279 -13.79 19.97 -9.22
CA LEU A 279 -12.40 20.23 -8.81
C LEU A 279 -11.99 21.68 -9.13
N ARG A 280 -12.33 22.19 -10.29
CA ARG A 280 -12.03 23.57 -10.72
C ARG A 280 -12.70 24.63 -9.85
N ALA A 281 -13.91 24.34 -9.35
CA ALA A 281 -14.61 25.18 -8.37
C ALA A 281 -14.01 25.11 -6.97
N GLY A 282 -13.11 24.17 -6.73
CA GLY A 282 -12.46 23.96 -5.44
C GLY A 282 -11.44 25.04 -5.11
N THR A 283 -11.17 25.20 -3.83
CA THR A 283 -10.16 26.12 -3.29
C THR A 283 -8.99 25.31 -2.73
N PRO A 284 -7.75 25.52 -3.23
CA PRO A 284 -6.55 24.91 -2.68
C PRO A 284 -6.35 25.27 -1.21
N VAL A 285 -5.87 24.30 -0.40
CA VAL A 285 -5.61 24.45 1.04
C VAL A 285 -4.16 24.10 1.34
N GLY A 286 -3.39 25.04 1.82
CA GLY A 286 -1.96 24.90 2.10
C GLY A 286 -1.10 24.83 0.83
N ASP A 287 0.10 24.28 0.95
CA ASP A 287 1.06 24.21 -0.13
C ASP A 287 0.93 22.89 -0.92
N MET A 288 1.37 22.92 -2.18
CA MET A 288 1.52 21.72 -2.98
C MET A 288 2.74 20.91 -2.53
N ASN A 289 2.57 19.61 -2.44
CA ASN A 289 3.62 18.68 -2.07
C ASN A 289 4.04 17.84 -3.27
N SER A 290 5.37 17.65 -3.43
CA SER A 290 5.94 16.81 -4.48
C SER A 290 6.79 15.70 -3.89
N HIS A 291 6.74 14.53 -4.49
CA HIS A 291 7.57 13.40 -4.07
C HIS A 291 8.00 12.57 -5.29
N ARG A 292 9.20 11.98 -5.21
CA ARG A 292 9.69 11.01 -6.20
C ARG A 292 9.88 9.64 -5.59
N TYR A 293 9.38 8.64 -6.28
CA TYR A 293 9.57 7.25 -5.95
C TYR A 293 10.28 6.53 -7.11
N PRO A 294 11.61 6.35 -7.02
CA PRO A 294 12.39 5.91 -8.17
C PRO A 294 12.30 4.42 -8.45
N THR A 295 12.17 3.58 -7.41
CA THR A 295 12.41 2.14 -7.55
C THR A 295 11.61 1.35 -6.54
N SER A 296 10.85 0.36 -6.98
CA SER A 296 10.32 -0.70 -6.11
C SER A 296 11.44 -1.68 -5.77
N LYS A 297 11.45 -2.20 -4.53
CA LYS A 297 12.50 -3.11 -4.05
C LYS A 297 11.91 -4.23 -3.22
N TRP A 298 12.40 -5.44 -3.43
CA TRP A 298 12.14 -6.59 -2.59
C TRP A 298 13.45 -7.26 -2.19
N ARG A 299 13.77 -7.23 -0.90
CA ARG A 299 14.93 -7.89 -0.32
C ARG A 299 14.61 -9.33 -0.01
N ARG A 300 15.28 -10.24 -0.69
CA ARG A 300 15.01 -11.68 -0.71
C ARG A 300 15.64 -12.35 0.52
N TYR A 301 15.18 -11.98 1.72
CA TYR A 301 15.71 -12.54 2.98
C TYR A 301 15.49 -14.06 3.08
N GLU A 302 14.47 -14.61 2.45
CA GLU A 302 14.20 -16.04 2.40
C GLU A 302 15.23 -16.85 1.58
N ARG A 303 16.13 -16.17 0.85
CA ARG A 303 17.19 -16.79 0.05
C ARG A 303 18.58 -16.76 0.70
N ILE A 304 18.71 -16.04 1.82
CA ILE A 304 19.97 -16.00 2.58
C ILE A 304 20.20 -17.36 3.24
N ARG A 305 21.45 -17.84 3.22
CA ARG A 305 21.78 -19.16 3.84
C ARG A 305 22.02 -19.09 5.33
N ARG A 306 22.60 -18.00 5.82
CA ARG A 306 22.90 -17.75 7.23
C ARG A 306 22.38 -16.37 7.63
N PHE A 307 21.76 -16.29 8.80
CA PHE A 307 21.20 -15.05 9.33
C PHE A 307 21.38 -15.02 10.86
N PRO A 308 21.74 -13.89 11.47
CA PRO A 308 21.90 -13.80 12.92
C PRO A 308 20.56 -14.03 13.64
N LYS A 309 20.63 -14.64 14.80
CA LYS A 309 19.49 -14.76 15.70
C LYS A 309 19.12 -13.40 16.29
N GLY A 310 17.90 -13.26 16.81
CA GLY A 310 17.49 -12.08 17.59
C GLY A 310 17.16 -10.83 16.79
N ILE A 311 17.09 -10.88 15.45
CA ILE A 311 16.63 -9.75 14.62
C ILE A 311 15.75 -10.23 13.47
N LEU A 312 14.73 -9.43 13.12
CA LEU A 312 13.79 -9.67 12.01
C LEU A 312 13.61 -8.40 11.18
N PRO A 313 13.68 -8.46 9.84
CA PRO A 313 13.21 -7.37 8.97
C PRO A 313 11.69 -7.38 8.86
N PHE A 314 11.07 -6.18 8.76
CA PHE A 314 9.61 -6.06 8.72
C PHE A 314 9.13 -4.86 7.89
N GLY A 315 7.94 -4.97 7.29
CA GLY A 315 7.34 -3.91 6.48
C GLY A 315 8.16 -3.59 5.23
N ASP A 316 8.34 -2.30 4.95
CA ASP A 316 9.13 -1.82 3.80
C ASP A 316 10.63 -2.14 3.91
N ALA A 317 11.12 -2.56 5.08
CA ALA A 317 12.47 -3.09 5.23
C ALA A 317 12.63 -4.44 4.49
N VAL A 318 11.52 -5.16 4.24
CA VAL A 318 11.47 -6.37 3.41
C VAL A 318 11.14 -6.04 1.97
N ALA A 319 9.99 -5.38 1.74
CA ALA A 319 9.53 -5.06 0.39
C ALA A 319 8.84 -3.69 0.34
N SER A 320 9.38 -2.77 -0.45
CA SER A 320 8.81 -1.47 -0.75
C SER A 320 8.27 -1.48 -2.17
N LEU A 321 6.95 -1.46 -2.30
CA LEU A 321 6.23 -1.56 -3.58
C LEU A 321 5.96 -0.19 -4.17
N ASN A 322 5.62 -0.15 -5.47
CA ASN A 322 5.19 1.08 -6.13
C ASN A 322 3.92 1.63 -5.44
N PRO A 323 3.98 2.85 -4.89
CA PRO A 323 2.88 3.41 -4.11
C PRO A 323 1.63 3.73 -4.93
N THR A 324 1.72 3.80 -6.27
CA THR A 324 0.53 3.99 -7.15
C THR A 324 -0.51 2.88 -7.00
N PHE A 325 -0.08 1.69 -6.56
CA PHE A 325 -0.99 0.57 -6.31
C PHE A 325 -1.66 0.59 -4.92
N GLY A 326 -1.29 1.50 -4.02
CA GLY A 326 -1.94 1.68 -2.71
C GLY A 326 -1.77 0.53 -1.69
N GLN A 327 -0.83 -0.40 -1.89
CA GLN A 327 -0.77 -1.68 -1.17
C GLN A 327 0.11 -1.70 0.09
N GLY A 328 0.89 -0.65 0.36
CA GLY A 328 1.93 -0.66 1.40
C GLY A 328 1.40 -0.97 2.81
N VAL A 329 0.29 -0.35 3.23
CA VAL A 329 -0.33 -0.60 4.55
C VAL A 329 -0.87 -2.02 4.63
N THR A 330 -1.55 -2.48 3.58
CA THR A 330 -2.08 -3.85 3.51
C THR A 330 -0.96 -4.88 3.63
N MET A 331 0.17 -4.66 2.95
CA MET A 331 1.32 -5.55 3.06
C MET A 331 1.93 -5.56 4.46
N SER A 332 1.95 -4.42 5.15
CA SER A 332 2.40 -4.36 6.55
C SER A 332 1.48 -5.14 7.48
N ALA A 333 0.16 -5.03 7.30
CA ALA A 333 -0.84 -5.77 8.08
C ALA A 333 -0.77 -7.29 7.82
N LEU A 334 -0.61 -7.71 6.56
CA LEU A 334 -0.42 -9.12 6.19
C LEU A 334 0.89 -9.70 6.76
N GLN A 335 1.98 -8.93 6.79
CA GLN A 335 3.22 -9.35 7.46
C GLN A 335 3.03 -9.50 8.97
N ALA A 336 2.19 -8.65 9.61
CA ALA A 336 1.86 -8.78 11.02
C ALA A 336 1.04 -10.06 11.29
N ASP A 337 0.09 -10.40 10.44
CA ASP A 337 -0.64 -11.67 10.53
C ASP A 337 0.31 -12.87 10.34
N ASN A 338 1.25 -12.80 9.40
CA ASN A 338 2.30 -13.81 9.24
C ASN A 338 3.17 -13.93 10.52
N LEU A 339 3.58 -12.80 11.12
CA LEU A 339 4.35 -12.79 12.36
C LEU A 339 3.57 -13.43 13.51
N ARG A 340 2.28 -13.11 13.65
CA ARG A 340 1.37 -13.69 14.64
C ARG A 340 1.31 -15.22 14.51
N ARG A 341 1.10 -15.73 13.28
CA ARG A 341 1.05 -17.19 13.01
C ARG A 341 2.39 -17.86 13.28
N VAL A 342 3.49 -17.20 12.95
CA VAL A 342 4.84 -17.74 13.18
C VAL A 342 5.15 -17.84 14.65
N LEU A 343 4.85 -16.81 15.44
CA LEU A 343 5.10 -16.79 16.89
C LEU A 343 4.18 -17.76 17.65
N ALA A 344 2.92 -17.92 17.22
CA ALA A 344 2.03 -18.94 17.78
C ALA A 344 2.58 -20.38 17.65
N GLY A 345 3.41 -20.64 16.67
CA GLY A 345 4.12 -21.92 16.49
C GLY A 345 5.47 -21.99 17.20
N GLY A 346 5.76 -21.10 18.16
CA GLY A 346 7.01 -21.03 18.94
C GLY A 346 8.05 -20.07 18.40
N THR A 347 9.10 -19.84 19.18
CA THR A 347 10.16 -18.84 18.90
C THR A 347 11.36 -19.41 18.13
N ASP A 348 11.39 -20.71 17.85
CA ASP A 348 12.47 -21.32 17.10
C ASP A 348 12.43 -20.94 15.62
N ASN A 349 13.60 -20.58 15.09
CA ASN A 349 13.76 -20.23 13.68
C ASN A 349 12.74 -19.20 13.15
N VAL A 350 12.27 -18.27 14.00
CA VAL A 350 11.25 -17.25 13.66
C VAL A 350 11.62 -16.50 12.39
N MET A 351 12.90 -16.11 12.25
CA MET A 351 13.36 -15.39 11.05
C MET A 351 13.05 -16.15 9.76
N TRP A 352 13.42 -17.42 9.66
CA TRP A 352 13.23 -18.22 8.45
C TRP A 352 11.76 -18.49 8.16
N ARG A 353 11.00 -18.82 9.21
CA ARG A 353 9.56 -19.06 9.10
C ARG A 353 8.84 -17.81 8.61
N LEU A 354 9.18 -16.64 9.18
CA LEU A 354 8.59 -15.36 8.78
C LEU A 354 9.02 -14.96 7.38
N ALA A 355 10.31 -15.05 7.05
CA ALA A 355 10.82 -14.69 5.71
C ALA A 355 10.14 -15.53 4.61
N PHE A 356 9.94 -16.83 4.87
CA PHE A 356 9.26 -17.71 3.92
C PHE A 356 7.76 -17.40 3.78
N GLN A 357 7.04 -17.12 4.88
CA GLN A 357 5.64 -16.72 4.83
C GLN A 357 5.47 -15.35 4.14
N ASN A 358 6.34 -14.40 4.48
CA ASN A 358 6.35 -13.09 3.82
C ASN A 358 6.63 -13.21 2.32
N ALA A 359 7.56 -14.07 1.91
CA ALA A 359 7.84 -14.29 0.49
C ALA A 359 6.63 -14.84 -0.26
N LYS A 360 5.87 -15.77 0.33
CA LYS A 360 4.62 -16.30 -0.25
C LYS A 360 3.56 -15.21 -0.41
N THR A 361 3.46 -14.29 0.55
CA THR A 361 2.51 -13.18 0.53
C THR A 361 2.94 -12.10 -0.47
N ILE A 362 4.24 -11.77 -0.51
CA ILE A 362 4.78 -10.69 -1.35
C ILE A 362 4.83 -11.10 -2.82
N TRP A 363 5.19 -12.35 -3.12
CA TRP A 363 5.44 -12.82 -4.49
C TRP A 363 4.32 -12.50 -5.49
N PRO A 364 3.04 -12.85 -5.24
CA PRO A 364 1.98 -12.58 -6.21
C PRO A 364 1.73 -11.08 -6.39
N VAL A 365 1.84 -10.29 -5.32
CA VAL A 365 1.67 -8.83 -5.35
C VAL A 365 2.83 -8.18 -6.11
N TRP A 366 4.06 -8.63 -5.86
CA TRP A 366 5.24 -8.18 -6.62
C TRP A 366 5.11 -8.47 -8.10
N LEU A 367 4.67 -9.69 -8.47
CA LEU A 367 4.49 -10.09 -9.86
C LEU A 367 3.44 -9.24 -10.57
N MET A 368 2.30 -8.98 -9.92
CA MET A 368 1.23 -8.14 -10.42
C MET A 368 1.73 -6.71 -10.69
N ASN A 369 2.38 -6.10 -9.69
CA ASN A 369 2.88 -4.74 -9.80
C ASN A 369 3.98 -4.63 -10.87
N ALA A 370 4.93 -5.56 -10.88
CA ALA A 370 6.00 -5.56 -11.87
C ALA A 370 5.46 -5.73 -13.30
N ALA A 371 4.43 -6.57 -13.49
CA ALA A 371 3.79 -6.72 -14.79
C ALA A 371 3.19 -5.39 -15.26
N ALA A 372 2.41 -4.70 -14.43
CA ALA A 372 1.84 -3.40 -14.73
C ALA A 372 2.93 -2.32 -14.93
N ASP A 373 3.95 -2.29 -14.07
CA ASP A 373 5.05 -1.33 -14.17
C ASP A 373 5.82 -1.48 -15.49
N TYR A 374 6.12 -2.70 -15.93
CA TYR A 374 6.84 -2.94 -17.19
C TYR A 374 5.99 -2.71 -18.44
N THR A 375 4.69 -2.90 -18.38
CA THR A 375 3.81 -2.85 -19.54
C THR A 375 3.14 -1.49 -19.69
N GLU A 376 2.59 -0.94 -18.63
CA GLU A 376 1.87 0.34 -18.66
C GLU A 376 2.73 1.53 -18.25
N HIS A 377 3.58 1.35 -17.24
CA HIS A 377 4.35 2.46 -16.66
C HIS A 377 5.73 2.63 -17.27
N GLY A 378 6.10 1.86 -18.29
CA GLY A 378 7.38 1.99 -18.98
C GLY A 378 8.61 1.80 -18.09
N ALA A 379 8.50 1.02 -17.01
CA ALA A 379 9.58 0.72 -16.10
C ALA A 379 10.76 0.07 -16.81
N GLN A 380 11.99 0.33 -16.31
CA GLN A 380 13.22 -0.23 -16.84
C GLN A 380 13.72 -1.39 -15.97
N GLY A 381 14.29 -2.41 -16.60
CA GLY A 381 14.86 -3.59 -15.98
C GLY A 381 14.69 -4.84 -16.83
N ASP A 382 15.27 -5.94 -16.35
CA ASP A 382 15.13 -7.25 -16.99
C ASP A 382 13.71 -7.77 -16.79
N ARG A 383 12.99 -7.96 -17.89
CA ARG A 383 11.63 -8.50 -17.87
C ARG A 383 11.57 -9.84 -18.60
N PRO A 384 10.81 -10.83 -18.11
CA PRO A 384 10.55 -12.06 -18.85
C PRO A 384 9.82 -11.74 -20.17
N TRP A 385 10.17 -12.45 -21.24
CA TRP A 385 9.60 -12.27 -22.58
C TRP A 385 8.07 -12.44 -22.62
N TRP A 386 7.51 -13.23 -21.70
CA TRP A 386 6.08 -13.52 -21.64
C TRP A 386 5.25 -12.45 -20.94
N TYR A 387 5.87 -11.43 -20.29
CA TYR A 387 5.13 -10.37 -19.59
C TYR A 387 4.20 -9.60 -20.54
N GLN A 388 4.70 -9.14 -21.67
CA GLN A 388 3.90 -8.34 -22.60
C GLN A 388 2.70 -9.10 -23.15
N PRO A 389 2.84 -10.33 -23.72
CA PRO A 389 1.69 -11.10 -24.17
C PRO A 389 0.68 -11.43 -23.07
N ALA A 390 1.16 -11.78 -21.86
CA ALA A 390 0.29 -12.08 -20.74
C ALA A 390 -0.52 -10.86 -20.30
N TYR A 391 0.13 -9.69 -20.29
CA TYR A 391 -0.53 -8.44 -19.92
C TYR A 391 -1.57 -8.03 -20.98
N GLU A 392 -1.29 -8.15 -22.26
CA GLU A 392 -2.25 -7.85 -23.33
C GLU A 392 -3.51 -8.71 -23.24
N LEU A 393 -3.34 -10.01 -22.98
CA LEU A 393 -4.48 -10.90 -22.71
C LEU A 393 -5.25 -10.49 -21.46
N PHE A 394 -4.54 -10.11 -20.41
CA PHE A 394 -5.16 -9.64 -19.18
C PHE A 394 -5.89 -8.31 -19.38
N ASN A 395 -5.32 -7.38 -20.15
CA ASN A 395 -5.96 -6.12 -20.48
C ASN A 395 -7.26 -6.30 -21.27
N GLN A 396 -7.29 -7.23 -22.25
CA GLN A 396 -8.51 -7.62 -22.94
C GLN A 396 -9.58 -8.22 -21.98
N PHE A 397 -9.14 -8.92 -20.95
CA PHE A 397 -10.04 -9.41 -19.91
C PHE A 397 -10.58 -8.27 -19.05
N VAL A 398 -9.74 -7.33 -18.65
CA VAL A 398 -10.13 -6.14 -17.85
C VAL A 398 -11.07 -5.23 -18.66
N GLY A 399 -10.87 -5.09 -19.97
CA GLY A 399 -11.79 -4.34 -20.85
C GLY A 399 -13.24 -4.80 -20.76
N ALA A 400 -13.48 -6.10 -20.55
CA ALA A 400 -14.83 -6.61 -20.32
C ALA A 400 -15.46 -6.12 -18.99
N ALA A 401 -14.66 -5.62 -18.05
CA ALA A 401 -15.14 -5.10 -16.78
C ALA A 401 -15.81 -3.72 -16.90
N GLU A 402 -15.70 -3.04 -18.04
CA GLU A 402 -16.38 -1.76 -18.28
C GLU A 402 -17.91 -1.91 -18.30
N THR A 403 -18.40 -3.08 -18.72
CA THR A 403 -19.83 -3.34 -18.87
C THR A 403 -20.28 -4.65 -18.20
N ASP A 404 -19.34 -5.44 -17.67
CA ASP A 404 -19.66 -6.67 -16.96
C ASP A 404 -19.28 -6.54 -15.48
N PRO A 405 -20.28 -6.31 -14.61
CA PRO A 405 -20.06 -6.10 -13.19
C PRO A 405 -19.46 -7.32 -12.47
N VAL A 406 -19.64 -8.56 -12.97
CA VAL A 406 -19.03 -9.76 -12.37
C VAL A 406 -17.51 -9.80 -12.61
N ILE A 407 -17.08 -9.34 -13.78
CA ILE A 407 -15.66 -9.25 -14.12
C ILE A 407 -15.02 -8.08 -13.34
N ALA A 408 -15.71 -6.93 -13.27
CA ALA A 408 -15.29 -5.80 -12.47
C ALA A 408 -15.12 -6.18 -10.99
N GLU A 409 -16.10 -6.86 -10.39
CA GLU A 409 -16.01 -7.34 -9.01
C GLU A 409 -14.83 -8.29 -8.81
N TRP A 410 -14.61 -9.23 -9.74
CA TRP A 410 -13.46 -10.12 -9.66
C TRP A 410 -12.14 -9.34 -9.67
N PHE A 411 -11.99 -8.35 -10.55
CA PHE A 411 -10.80 -7.53 -10.66
C PHE A 411 -10.58 -6.68 -9.40
N LEU A 412 -11.62 -5.98 -8.94
CA LEU A 412 -11.55 -5.13 -7.75
C LEU A 412 -11.25 -5.93 -6.48
N SER A 413 -11.81 -7.13 -6.35
CA SER A 413 -11.51 -8.02 -5.22
C SER A 413 -10.04 -8.45 -5.21
N ARG A 414 -9.45 -8.72 -6.40
CA ARG A 414 -8.03 -9.11 -6.52
C ARG A 414 -7.09 -7.94 -6.25
N THR A 415 -7.34 -6.79 -6.84
CA THR A 415 -6.52 -5.60 -6.61
C THR A 415 -6.62 -5.09 -5.17
N SER A 416 -7.75 -5.32 -4.51
CA SER A 416 -7.96 -5.07 -3.08
C SER A 416 -7.39 -6.18 -2.17
N LEU A 417 -6.77 -7.20 -2.73
CA LEU A 417 -6.13 -8.34 -2.04
C LEU A 417 -7.09 -9.17 -1.15
N LEU A 418 -8.40 -9.15 -1.45
CA LEU A 418 -9.44 -9.80 -0.62
C LEU A 418 -9.46 -11.31 -0.72
N ASP A 419 -9.34 -11.83 -1.95
CA ASP A 419 -9.45 -13.27 -2.22
C ASP A 419 -8.05 -13.91 -2.40
N SER A 420 -7.82 -14.48 -3.60
CA SER A 420 -6.49 -14.93 -3.99
C SER A 420 -5.62 -13.74 -4.41
N LEU A 421 -4.37 -13.75 -4.03
CA LEU A 421 -3.40 -12.75 -4.48
C LEU A 421 -2.97 -12.95 -5.95
N TYR A 422 -3.38 -14.05 -6.59
CA TYR A 422 -3.02 -14.35 -7.98
C TYR A 422 -4.07 -13.80 -8.95
N LEU A 423 -3.63 -13.02 -9.94
CA LEU A 423 -4.44 -12.46 -11.02
C LEU A 423 -4.65 -13.45 -12.16
N VAL A 424 -5.12 -14.66 -11.85
CA VAL A 424 -5.45 -15.68 -12.87
C VAL A 424 -6.96 -15.85 -12.88
N PRO A 425 -7.67 -15.37 -13.93
CA PRO A 425 -9.11 -15.56 -14.02
C PRO A 425 -9.46 -17.04 -14.21
N PRO A 426 -10.51 -17.54 -13.54
CA PRO A 426 -10.99 -18.90 -13.78
C PRO A 426 -11.57 -19.02 -15.21
N PRO A 427 -11.51 -20.22 -15.85
CA PRO A 427 -11.95 -20.42 -17.25
C PRO A 427 -13.36 -19.91 -17.54
N ARG A 428 -14.29 -20.04 -16.59
CA ARG A 428 -15.67 -19.52 -16.70
C ARG A 428 -15.73 -17.99 -16.87
N LEU A 429 -14.85 -17.25 -16.20
CA LEU A 429 -14.79 -15.80 -16.33
C LEU A 429 -14.09 -15.39 -17.64
N ILE A 430 -13.07 -16.13 -18.08
CA ILE A 430 -12.46 -15.91 -19.39
C ILE A 430 -13.52 -16.09 -20.49
N GLY A 431 -14.30 -17.18 -20.46
CA GLY A 431 -15.38 -17.38 -21.41
C GLY A 431 -16.47 -16.31 -21.36
N ARG A 432 -16.74 -15.75 -20.17
CA ARG A 432 -17.66 -14.62 -19.98
C ARG A 432 -17.09 -13.34 -20.60
N ALA A 433 -15.82 -13.02 -20.37
CA ALA A 433 -15.14 -11.86 -20.95
C ALA A 433 -15.11 -11.92 -22.47
N VAL A 434 -14.72 -13.05 -23.06
CA VAL A 434 -14.74 -13.26 -24.52
C VAL A 434 -16.14 -13.01 -25.10
N ARG A 435 -17.18 -13.55 -24.47
CA ARG A 435 -18.56 -13.36 -24.92
C ARG A 435 -18.98 -11.89 -24.82
N ASN A 436 -18.60 -11.21 -23.76
CA ASN A 436 -18.89 -9.79 -23.55
C ASN A 436 -18.21 -8.94 -24.63
N ASN A 437 -16.91 -9.13 -24.85
CA ASN A 437 -16.14 -8.38 -25.85
C ASN A 437 -16.66 -8.60 -27.27
N ILE A 438 -17.10 -9.83 -27.62
CA ILE A 438 -17.74 -10.09 -28.92
C ILE A 438 -19.06 -9.32 -29.05
N ARG A 439 -19.88 -9.27 -28.00
CA ARG A 439 -21.14 -8.52 -28.01
C ARG A 439 -20.90 -7.01 -28.18
N GLN A 440 -19.94 -6.45 -27.48
CA GLN A 440 -19.56 -5.05 -27.61
C GLN A 440 -19.08 -4.75 -29.02
N TRP A 441 -18.18 -5.55 -29.57
CA TRP A 441 -17.69 -5.39 -30.93
C TRP A 441 -18.81 -5.44 -32.00
N ILE A 442 -19.82 -6.34 -31.84
CA ILE A 442 -20.97 -6.40 -32.72
C ILE A 442 -21.83 -5.13 -32.59
N ALA A 443 -22.05 -4.64 -31.36
CA ALA A 443 -22.83 -3.42 -31.12
C ALA A 443 -22.15 -2.18 -31.72
N GLU A 444 -20.85 -2.03 -31.53
CA GLU A 444 -20.06 -0.93 -32.10
C GLU A 444 -20.05 -0.93 -33.64
N ARG A 445 -20.04 -2.12 -34.26
CA ARG A 445 -20.17 -2.21 -35.72
C ARG A 445 -21.52 -1.76 -36.21
N ARG A 446 -22.61 -2.20 -35.55
CA ARG A 446 -23.97 -1.79 -35.92
C ARG A 446 -24.16 -0.27 -35.81
N ASN A 447 -23.69 0.34 -34.71
CA ASN A 447 -23.77 1.78 -34.51
C ASN A 447 -22.98 2.53 -35.59
N ARG A 448 -21.83 2.06 -36.04
CA ARG A 448 -21.05 2.66 -37.13
C ARG A 448 -21.76 2.54 -38.48
N ASP A 449 -22.38 1.39 -38.76
CA ASP A 449 -23.13 1.16 -39.98
C ASP A 449 -24.38 2.06 -39.99
N ASP A 450 -25.11 2.21 -38.88
CA ASP A 450 -26.25 3.13 -38.73
C ASP A 450 -25.85 4.61 -38.86
N GLU A 451 -24.68 5.04 -38.37
CA GLU A 451 -24.16 6.41 -38.55
C GLU A 451 -23.79 6.71 -40.00
N VAL A 452 -23.23 5.75 -40.74
CA VAL A 452 -22.91 5.88 -42.16
C VAL A 452 -24.19 6.00 -42.98
N ASP A 453 -25.19 5.15 -42.70
CA ASP A 453 -26.49 5.18 -43.38
C ASP A 453 -27.25 6.50 -43.15
N VAL A 454 -27.14 7.11 -41.94
CA VAL A 454 -27.74 8.41 -41.65
C VAL A 454 -27.01 9.54 -42.39
N LEU A 455 -25.67 9.48 -42.53
CA LEU A 455 -24.89 10.46 -43.27
C LEU A 455 -25.14 10.37 -44.78
N ASP A 456 -25.26 9.15 -45.33
CA ASP A 456 -25.58 8.95 -46.76
C ASP A 456 -27.02 9.30 -47.10
N ALA A 457 -27.96 9.25 -46.16
CA ALA A 457 -29.35 9.67 -46.33
C ALA A 457 -29.53 11.21 -46.23
N ALA A 458 -28.53 11.92 -45.68
CA ALA A 458 -28.55 13.39 -45.51
C ALA A 458 -27.85 14.14 -46.66
N VAL A 459 -27.27 13.45 -47.64
CA VAL A 459 -26.67 13.98 -48.87
C VAL A 459 -27.62 13.74 -50.03
#